data_8d55dc8d3584a60ace77654927a4b749
#
_entry.id   8d55dc8d3584a60ace77654927a4b749
#
_cell.length_a   1.000
_cell.length_b   1.000
_cell.length_c   1.000
_cell.angle_alpha   90.00
_cell.angle_beta   90.00
_cell.angle_gamma   90.00
#
_symmetry.space_group_name_H-M   'P 1'
#
loop_
_entity.id
_entity.type
_entity.pdbx_description
1 polymer ?
#
loop_
_entity_poly.entity_id
_entity_poly.type
_entity_poly.pdbx_seq_one_letter_code
_entity_poly.pdbx_strand_id
1 'polypeptide(L)'
;MQKTKILRKLMGAVLCAGMLVGLAGSMSVTAQAALKTVNISAVYGKTKIINDLKTVPIVSSETKISFSKTSKGIKFKSQQEGLVKFKADGKNYRVLVIPDNLPKNNFKFGLLKCKNGVYYTEQKDKLDSWVTVYNSNDYDVDVTYTHSDYKDKSTLFESRKYTEKALAPGESYTFFVYSCMPDSKNSVSVTKSKYQSVLENDVYTAVGTFNQLQTSFDCINNTNDKITVKISYAKLDKNGKINSCGETEDVVLPANSRQNYTILNYGFCPSNVKIVDFHAYITK
;
A
#
# COMPACT_ATOMS: atom_id res chain seq x y z
N MET A 1 7.56 -19.19 8.10
CA MET A 1 6.96 -17.85 8.23
C MET A 1 5.92 -17.49 7.14
N GLN A 2 5.62 -18.38 6.18
CA GLN A 2 4.73 -18.12 5.03
C GLN A 2 3.22 -18.30 5.32
N LYS A 3 2.82 -19.15 6.26
CA LYS A 3 1.40 -19.44 6.57
C LYS A 3 0.58 -18.25 7.09
N THR A 4 1.22 -17.20 7.58
CA THR A 4 0.56 -16.04 8.18
C THR A 4 -0.01 -15.04 7.18
N LYS A 5 0.52 -14.98 5.93
CA LYS A 5 0.05 -14.01 4.91
C LYS A 5 -1.26 -14.45 4.21
N ILE A 6 -1.48 -15.76 4.05
CA ILE A 6 -2.69 -16.30 3.38
C ILE A 6 -3.97 -16.02 4.18
N LEU A 7 -3.90 -16.14 5.51
CA LEU A 7 -5.03 -15.81 6.38
C LEU A 7 -5.36 -14.31 6.35
N ARG A 8 -4.42 -13.47 5.96
CA ARG A 8 -4.56 -12.01 5.91
C ARG A 8 -5.46 -11.52 4.76
N LYS A 9 -5.41 -12.18 3.58
CA LYS A 9 -6.22 -11.80 2.39
C LYS A 9 -7.70 -12.21 2.51
N LEU A 10 -8.01 -13.34 3.16
CA LEU A 10 -9.39 -13.84 3.31
C LEU A 10 -10.23 -13.06 4.34
N MET A 11 -9.62 -12.42 5.33
CA MET A 11 -10.35 -11.69 6.37
C MET A 11 -10.75 -10.26 6.02
N GLY A 12 -10.13 -9.64 5.02
CA GLY A 12 -10.49 -8.27 4.61
C GLY A 12 -11.86 -8.15 3.94
N ALA A 13 -12.37 -9.23 3.34
CA ALA A 13 -13.63 -9.23 2.60
C ALA A 13 -14.89 -9.47 3.44
N VAL A 14 -14.77 -10.03 4.64
CA VAL A 14 -15.92 -10.53 5.42
C VAL A 14 -16.57 -9.47 6.35
N LEU A 15 -15.93 -8.34 6.59
CA LEU A 15 -16.38 -7.35 7.59
C LEU A 15 -17.40 -6.31 7.07
N CYS A 16 -17.93 -6.45 5.85
CA CYS A 16 -18.95 -5.53 5.31
C CYS A 16 -20.40 -5.96 5.45
N ALA A 17 -20.70 -7.16 5.97
CA ALA A 17 -22.05 -7.73 5.98
C ALA A 17 -22.57 -8.01 7.40
N GLY A 18 -22.82 -6.97 8.17
CA GLY A 18 -23.45 -7.20 9.46
C GLY A 18 -23.88 -5.93 10.17
N MET A 19 -24.98 -5.32 9.75
CA MET A 19 -25.93 -4.59 10.58
C MET A 19 -26.98 -3.90 9.71
N LEU A 20 -27.96 -4.66 9.27
CA LEU A 20 -29.25 -4.15 8.79
C LEU A 20 -30.33 -5.19 9.12
N VAL A 21 -30.83 -5.18 10.34
CA VAL A 21 -32.14 -5.80 10.64
C VAL A 21 -32.91 -4.87 11.59
N GLY A 22 -34.04 -4.39 11.08
CA GLY A 22 -35.24 -4.20 11.81
C GLY A 22 -35.48 -2.89 12.54
N LEU A 23 -36.35 -2.07 11.92
CA LEU A 23 -37.59 -1.65 12.55
C LEU A 23 -38.36 -0.79 11.54
N ALA A 24 -39.40 -1.36 10.97
CA ALA A 24 -40.41 -0.62 10.23
C ALA A 24 -41.31 0.15 11.25
N GLY A 25 -41.03 1.42 11.38
CA GLY A 25 -41.88 2.38 12.07
C GLY A 25 -41.83 3.66 11.24
N SER A 26 -42.98 4.14 10.81
CA SER A 26 -43.19 5.40 10.10
C SER A 26 -42.60 6.57 10.88
N MET A 27 -41.37 6.98 10.52
CA MET A 27 -40.75 8.20 11.01
C MET A 27 -40.37 9.09 9.82
N SER A 28 -40.80 10.34 9.93
CA SER A 28 -40.38 11.43 9.06
C SER A 28 -38.87 11.33 8.75
N VAL A 29 -38.55 11.23 7.47
CA VAL A 29 -37.16 11.25 6.99
C VAL A 29 -36.60 12.66 7.25
N THR A 30 -36.14 12.92 8.45
CA THR A 30 -35.19 14.00 8.69
C THR A 30 -33.90 13.59 7.97
N ALA A 31 -33.50 14.36 6.98
CA ALA A 31 -32.23 14.17 6.28
C ALA A 31 -31.09 14.11 7.31
N GLN A 32 -30.64 12.90 7.63
CA GLN A 32 -29.59 12.69 8.60
C GLN A 32 -28.30 13.22 7.95
N ALA A 33 -27.76 14.31 8.46
CA ALA A 33 -26.54 14.92 7.95
C ALA A 33 -25.45 13.84 7.86
N ALA A 34 -24.85 13.69 6.70
CA ALA A 34 -23.82 12.68 6.47
C ALA A 34 -22.67 12.87 7.48
N LEU A 35 -22.38 11.83 8.27
CA LEU A 35 -21.32 11.89 9.28
C LEU A 35 -19.99 12.25 8.63
N LYS A 36 -19.27 13.23 9.21
CA LYS A 36 -17.92 13.62 8.76
C LYS A 36 -17.01 12.40 8.76
N THR A 37 -16.30 12.19 7.65
CA THR A 37 -15.32 11.10 7.53
C THR A 37 -13.90 11.61 7.83
N VAL A 38 -13.20 10.90 8.70
CA VAL A 38 -11.80 11.12 9.06
C VAL A 38 -10.95 10.01 8.44
N ASN A 39 -10.00 10.39 7.60
CA ASN A 39 -9.11 9.47 6.91
C ASN A 39 -7.71 9.52 7.53
N ILE A 40 -7.16 8.38 7.93
CA ILE A 40 -5.89 8.27 8.67
C ILE A 40 -5.06 7.14 8.07
N SER A 41 -3.72 7.26 8.13
CA SER A 41 -2.79 6.17 7.83
C SER A 41 -2.11 5.69 9.10
N ALA A 42 -1.90 4.38 9.20
CA ALA A 42 -1.17 3.73 10.28
C ALA A 42 -0.25 2.65 9.72
N VAL A 43 0.73 2.18 10.50
CA VAL A 43 1.63 1.09 10.13
C VAL A 43 1.28 -0.15 10.93
N TYR A 44 1.32 -1.31 10.29
CA TYR A 44 1.10 -2.61 10.91
C TYR A 44 1.96 -2.77 12.18
N GLY A 45 1.33 -3.21 13.26
CA GLY A 45 2.00 -3.43 14.54
C GLY A 45 2.49 -2.18 15.28
N LYS A 46 2.48 -1.00 14.65
CA LYS A 46 2.88 0.27 15.29
C LYS A 46 1.68 0.97 15.93
N THR A 47 1.98 1.82 16.88
CA THR A 47 0.99 2.63 17.57
C THR A 47 0.79 3.97 16.86
N LYS A 48 -0.47 4.34 16.62
CA LYS A 48 -0.90 5.67 16.14
C LYS A 48 -1.80 6.33 17.17
N ILE A 49 -1.52 7.59 17.53
CA ILE A 49 -2.43 8.39 18.37
C ILE A 49 -3.39 9.13 17.45
N ILE A 50 -4.70 8.98 17.69
CA ILE A 50 -5.76 9.71 17.02
C ILE A 50 -6.23 10.79 17.98
N ASN A 51 -5.69 12.01 17.80
CA ASN A 51 -5.87 13.12 18.74
C ASN A 51 -7.34 13.58 18.84
N ASP A 52 -8.07 13.54 17.71
CA ASP A 52 -9.48 13.98 17.63
C ASP A 52 -10.47 12.93 18.13
N LEU A 53 -10.01 11.76 18.52
CA LEU A 53 -10.84 10.67 19.02
C LEU A 53 -10.82 10.71 20.56
N LYS A 54 -12.00 10.89 21.16
CA LYS A 54 -12.18 11.02 22.61
C LYS A 54 -12.72 9.76 23.26
N THR A 55 -13.56 9.03 22.54
CA THR A 55 -14.20 7.80 23.01
C THR A 55 -13.53 6.58 22.40
N VAL A 56 -13.24 5.58 23.22
CA VAL A 56 -12.70 4.30 22.75
C VAL A 56 -13.74 3.61 21.89
N PRO A 57 -13.48 3.33 20.59
CA PRO A 57 -14.42 2.63 19.74
C PRO A 57 -14.65 1.19 20.22
N ILE A 58 -15.88 0.71 20.07
CA ILE A 58 -16.22 -0.68 20.26
C ILE A 58 -15.97 -1.38 18.92
N VAL A 59 -15.08 -2.38 18.92
CA VAL A 59 -14.77 -3.23 17.77
C VAL A 59 -15.04 -4.68 18.15
N SER A 60 -15.33 -5.52 17.14
CA SER A 60 -15.49 -6.95 17.36
C SER A 60 -14.22 -7.56 17.96
N SER A 61 -14.37 -8.50 18.89
CA SER A 61 -13.24 -9.23 19.50
C SER A 61 -12.41 -10.04 18.51
N GLU A 62 -12.95 -10.32 17.32
CA GLU A 62 -12.26 -11.03 16.24
C GLU A 62 -11.29 -10.13 15.47
N THR A 63 -11.39 -8.79 15.64
CA THR A 63 -10.49 -7.86 14.97
C THR A 63 -9.16 -7.80 15.71
N LYS A 64 -8.06 -7.93 14.96
CA LYS A 64 -6.68 -7.76 15.50
C LYS A 64 -6.34 -6.28 15.73
N ILE A 65 -7.30 -5.51 16.25
CA ILE A 65 -7.23 -4.07 16.47
C ILE A 65 -7.41 -3.80 17.95
N SER A 66 -6.61 -2.90 18.48
CA SER A 66 -6.72 -2.47 19.86
C SER A 66 -6.77 -0.95 19.98
N PHE A 67 -7.57 -0.49 20.94
CA PHE A 67 -7.66 0.90 21.32
C PHE A 67 -7.35 1.06 22.81
N SER A 68 -6.67 2.14 23.19
CA SER A 68 -6.47 2.50 24.59
C SER A 68 -6.46 4.01 24.76
N LYS A 69 -7.00 4.51 25.88
CA LYS A 69 -7.07 5.94 26.18
C LYS A 69 -5.70 6.46 26.63
N THR A 70 -5.35 7.66 26.17
CA THR A 70 -4.15 8.40 26.62
C THR A 70 -4.52 9.84 26.91
N SER A 71 -3.61 10.61 27.53
CA SER A 71 -3.79 12.04 27.76
C SER A 71 -3.88 12.87 26.46
N LYS A 72 -3.37 12.34 25.34
CA LYS A 72 -3.31 13.02 24.03
C LYS A 72 -4.39 12.54 23.03
N GLY A 73 -5.27 11.62 23.43
CA GLY A 73 -6.28 11.02 22.55
C GLY A 73 -6.32 9.51 22.68
N ILE A 74 -6.85 8.84 21.67
CA ILE A 74 -6.95 7.37 21.66
C ILE A 74 -5.77 6.78 20.87
N LYS A 75 -5.08 5.86 21.52
CA LYS A 75 -4.03 5.04 20.92
C LYS A 75 -4.69 3.93 20.12
N PHE A 76 -4.39 3.86 18.83
CA PHE A 76 -4.77 2.81 17.89
C PHE A 76 -3.56 1.92 17.58
N LYS A 77 -3.75 0.62 17.54
CA LYS A 77 -2.78 -0.36 17.06
C LYS A 77 -3.52 -1.45 16.30
N SER A 78 -3.02 -1.84 15.13
CA SER A 78 -3.55 -2.96 14.35
C SER A 78 -2.46 -3.97 14.05
N GLN A 79 -2.81 -5.25 14.14
CA GLN A 79 -2.05 -6.39 13.63
C GLN A 79 -2.72 -6.99 12.39
N GLN A 80 -3.47 -6.17 11.67
CA GLN A 80 -4.14 -6.47 10.41
C GLN A 80 -3.82 -5.34 9.45
N GLU A 81 -3.36 -5.66 8.25
CA GLU A 81 -3.15 -4.72 7.15
C GLU A 81 -4.46 -4.42 6.42
N GLY A 82 -4.48 -3.34 5.62
CA GLY A 82 -5.64 -2.94 4.83
C GLY A 82 -6.51 -1.88 5.49
N LEU A 83 -7.73 -1.72 5.01
CA LEU A 83 -8.63 -0.64 5.40
C LEU A 83 -9.51 -1.01 6.60
N VAL A 84 -9.26 -0.37 7.73
CA VAL A 84 -10.07 -0.46 8.95
C VAL A 84 -11.11 0.65 8.96
N LYS A 85 -12.38 0.31 9.22
CA LYS A 85 -13.49 1.27 9.32
C LYS A 85 -14.15 1.15 10.69
N PHE A 86 -14.42 2.27 11.36
CA PHE A 86 -15.18 2.32 12.60
C PHE A 86 -15.88 3.66 12.77
N LYS A 87 -16.87 3.72 13.69
CA LYS A 87 -17.57 4.95 14.07
C LYS A 87 -17.23 5.31 15.52
N ALA A 88 -16.98 6.57 15.76
CA ALA A 88 -16.81 7.11 17.11
C ALA A 88 -17.02 8.62 17.10
N ASP A 89 -17.42 9.20 18.23
CA ASP A 89 -17.59 10.65 18.43
C ASP A 89 -18.40 11.33 17.30
N GLY A 90 -19.44 10.67 16.79
CA GLY A 90 -20.27 11.17 15.70
C GLY A 90 -19.55 11.31 14.34
N LYS A 91 -18.47 10.57 14.13
CA LYS A 91 -17.68 10.56 12.89
C LYS A 91 -17.45 9.14 12.37
N ASN A 92 -17.26 9.03 11.06
CA ASN A 92 -16.74 7.81 10.43
C ASN A 92 -15.23 7.88 10.34
N TYR A 93 -14.52 6.87 10.82
CA TYR A 93 -13.07 6.75 10.69
C TYR A 93 -12.73 5.69 9.65
N ARG A 94 -11.74 6.01 8.80
CA ARG A 94 -11.12 5.11 7.85
C ARG A 94 -9.61 5.14 8.09
N VAL A 95 -9.05 4.01 8.50
CA VAL A 95 -7.62 3.88 8.80
C VAL A 95 -7.02 2.89 7.82
N LEU A 96 -6.18 3.38 6.90
CA LEU A 96 -5.37 2.50 6.07
C LEU A 96 -4.17 2.04 6.87
N VAL A 97 -4.10 0.75 7.17
CA VAL A 97 -2.97 0.11 7.83
C VAL A 97 -2.06 -0.47 6.76
N ILE A 98 -0.90 0.17 6.58
CA ILE A 98 0.09 -0.24 5.59
C ILE A 98 1.09 -1.24 6.18
N PRO A 99 1.74 -2.09 5.35
CA PRO A 99 2.76 -3.01 5.81
C PRO A 99 3.92 -2.32 6.54
N ASP A 100 4.52 -3.01 7.54
CA ASP A 100 5.78 -2.59 8.18
C ASP A 100 6.97 -3.22 7.42
N ASN A 101 7.00 -3.09 6.13
CA ASN A 101 8.02 -3.64 5.22
C ASN A 101 9.04 -2.60 4.79
N LEU A 102 8.78 -1.31 5.02
CA LEU A 102 9.71 -0.24 4.69
C LEU A 102 10.91 -0.24 5.66
N PRO A 103 12.12 -0.04 5.15
CA PRO A 103 13.29 0.19 5.98
C PRO A 103 13.14 1.42 6.88
N LYS A 104 13.89 1.44 8.00
CA LYS A 104 13.81 2.52 9.00
C LYS A 104 14.39 3.82 8.46
N ASN A 105 13.53 4.73 8.03
CA ASN A 105 13.85 6.13 7.74
C ASN A 105 12.83 7.06 8.42
N ASN A 106 13.13 8.35 8.44
CA ASN A 106 12.25 9.38 9.03
C ASN A 106 11.13 9.81 8.07
N PHE A 107 10.48 8.85 7.41
CA PHE A 107 9.36 9.16 6.52
C PHE A 107 8.16 9.71 7.31
N LYS A 108 7.60 10.79 6.81
CA LYS A 108 6.35 11.39 7.33
C LYS A 108 5.19 10.94 6.47
N PHE A 109 4.10 10.54 7.13
CA PHE A 109 2.86 10.20 6.44
C PHE A 109 2.17 11.42 5.87
N GLY A 110 1.79 11.34 4.60
CA GLY A 110 0.84 12.24 3.98
C GLY A 110 -0.61 11.92 4.38
N LEU A 111 -1.54 12.68 3.82
CA LEU A 111 -2.96 12.44 4.01
C LEU A 111 -3.40 11.17 3.28
N LEU A 112 -4.27 10.39 3.92
CA LEU A 112 -4.96 9.30 3.25
C LEU A 112 -6.00 9.87 2.29
N LYS A 113 -5.86 9.54 1.01
CA LYS A 113 -6.75 9.93 -0.09
C LYS A 113 -7.49 8.72 -0.64
N CYS A 114 -8.56 8.95 -1.39
CA CYS A 114 -9.32 7.91 -2.07
C CYS A 114 -9.73 8.37 -3.47
N LYS A 115 -9.56 7.50 -4.45
CA LYS A 115 -10.02 7.70 -5.83
C LYS A 115 -10.61 6.39 -6.35
N ASN A 116 -11.88 6.41 -6.76
CA ASN A 116 -12.59 5.25 -7.32
C ASN A 116 -12.36 3.94 -6.54
N GLY A 117 -12.54 3.98 -5.20
CA GLY A 117 -12.36 2.81 -4.35
C GLY A 117 -10.91 2.41 -4.06
N VAL A 118 -9.92 3.09 -4.62
CA VAL A 118 -8.51 2.90 -4.26
C VAL A 118 -8.10 3.96 -3.23
N TYR A 119 -7.65 3.48 -2.07
CA TYR A 119 -7.07 4.32 -1.04
C TYR A 119 -5.56 4.41 -1.23
N TYR A 120 -4.99 5.59 -1.02
CA TYR A 120 -3.54 5.76 -1.12
C TYR A 120 -3.01 6.77 -0.12
N THR A 121 -1.79 6.53 0.33
CA THR A 121 -1.04 7.42 1.20
C THR A 121 0.41 7.49 0.76
N GLU A 122 1.02 8.64 0.93
CA GLU A 122 2.42 8.90 0.64
C GLU A 122 3.21 8.96 1.95
N GLN A 123 4.36 8.32 1.99
CA GLN A 123 5.36 8.47 3.05
C GLN A 123 6.55 9.17 2.44
N LYS A 124 6.81 10.42 2.87
CA LYS A 124 7.81 11.28 2.26
C LYS A 124 8.98 11.55 3.20
N ASP A 125 10.20 11.47 2.68
CA ASP A 125 11.43 11.97 3.29
C ASP A 125 12.17 12.83 2.25
N LYS A 126 12.28 14.14 2.48
CA LYS A 126 12.86 15.12 1.54
C LYS A 126 12.20 15.02 0.16
N LEU A 127 12.93 14.48 -0.83
CA LEU A 127 12.49 14.30 -2.21
C LEU A 127 11.98 12.89 -2.51
N ASP A 128 12.36 11.90 -1.70
CA ASP A 128 11.96 10.52 -1.90
C ASP A 128 10.65 10.22 -1.20
N SER A 129 9.80 9.42 -1.83
CA SER A 129 8.57 8.94 -1.21
C SER A 129 8.23 7.51 -1.60
N TRP A 130 7.55 6.82 -0.66
CA TRP A 130 6.84 5.59 -0.89
C TRP A 130 5.35 5.89 -0.98
N VAL A 131 4.72 5.41 -2.04
CA VAL A 131 3.28 5.57 -2.21
C VAL A 131 2.61 4.22 -2.12
N THR A 132 1.90 3.99 -1.03
CA THR A 132 1.13 2.76 -0.84
C THR A 132 -0.29 2.99 -1.33
N VAL A 133 -0.73 2.15 -2.25
CA VAL A 133 -2.10 2.07 -2.76
C VAL A 133 -2.78 0.82 -2.23
N TYR A 134 -4.09 0.85 -2.03
CA TYR A 134 -4.90 -0.26 -1.56
C TYR A 134 -6.21 -0.32 -2.34
N ASN A 135 -6.51 -1.45 -2.97
CA ASN A 135 -7.74 -1.66 -3.69
C ASN A 135 -8.86 -2.13 -2.75
N SER A 136 -9.88 -1.30 -2.53
CA SER A 136 -11.06 -1.67 -1.74
C SER A 136 -12.27 -2.04 -2.60
N ASN A 137 -12.12 -2.13 -3.92
CA ASN A 137 -13.15 -2.65 -4.81
C ASN A 137 -13.20 -4.18 -4.71
N ASP A 138 -14.22 -4.78 -5.29
CA ASP A 138 -14.43 -6.23 -5.40
C ASP A 138 -13.93 -6.82 -6.74
N TYR A 139 -13.14 -6.05 -7.49
CA TYR A 139 -12.54 -6.42 -8.77
C TYR A 139 -11.11 -5.88 -8.89
N ASP A 140 -10.32 -6.48 -9.78
CA ASP A 140 -8.97 -6.04 -10.09
C ASP A 140 -8.97 -4.66 -10.76
N VAL A 141 -8.03 -3.80 -10.35
CA VAL A 141 -7.90 -2.44 -10.88
C VAL A 141 -6.49 -2.18 -11.38
N ASP A 142 -6.39 -1.34 -12.42
CA ASP A 142 -5.15 -0.70 -12.80
C ASP A 142 -5.07 0.67 -12.10
N VAL A 143 -3.97 0.91 -11.41
CA VAL A 143 -3.72 2.17 -10.69
C VAL A 143 -2.54 2.88 -11.32
N THR A 144 -2.75 4.12 -11.77
CA THR A 144 -1.67 4.99 -12.25
C THR A 144 -1.52 6.18 -11.31
N TYR A 145 -0.37 6.29 -10.69
CA TYR A 145 0.05 7.44 -9.90
C TYR A 145 0.92 8.34 -10.77
N THR A 146 0.49 9.59 -10.96
CA THR A 146 1.24 10.59 -11.72
C THR A 146 1.85 11.59 -10.74
N HIS A 147 3.17 11.71 -10.79
CA HIS A 147 3.95 12.69 -10.05
C HIS A 147 4.50 13.73 -11.01
N SER A 148 4.26 15.00 -10.73
CA SER A 148 4.71 16.11 -11.57
C SER A 148 5.51 17.10 -10.74
N ASP A 149 6.76 17.29 -11.12
CA ASP A 149 7.69 18.23 -10.53
C ASP A 149 7.62 19.59 -11.24
N TYR A 150 7.72 20.67 -10.48
CA TYR A 150 7.65 22.04 -10.99
C TYR A 150 8.89 22.83 -10.57
N LYS A 151 9.46 23.62 -11.50
CA LYS A 151 10.54 24.59 -11.20
C LYS A 151 10.05 25.72 -10.29
N ASP A 152 8.80 26.11 -10.53
CA ASP A 152 8.01 27.04 -9.74
C ASP A 152 6.55 26.52 -9.73
N LYS A 153 5.63 27.20 -9.06
CA LYS A 153 4.24 26.74 -8.89
C LYS A 153 3.47 26.50 -10.20
N SER A 154 4.00 26.96 -11.34
CA SER A 154 3.33 26.95 -12.64
C SER A 154 4.11 26.22 -13.74
N THR A 155 5.45 26.28 -13.71
CA THR A 155 6.31 25.75 -14.79
C THR A 155 6.63 24.29 -14.53
N LEU A 156 6.01 23.39 -15.30
CA LEU A 156 6.29 21.95 -15.25
C LEU A 156 7.75 21.68 -15.63
N PHE A 157 8.46 20.94 -14.78
CA PHE A 157 9.80 20.45 -15.03
C PHE A 157 9.77 19.04 -15.63
N GLU A 158 9.11 18.11 -14.93
CA GLU A 158 9.00 16.72 -15.34
C GLU A 158 7.70 16.12 -14.84
N SER A 159 7.17 15.14 -15.57
CA SER A 159 6.04 14.32 -15.11
C SER A 159 6.33 12.85 -15.34
N ARG A 160 6.20 12.05 -14.28
CA ARG A 160 6.42 10.61 -14.30
C ARG A 160 5.14 9.89 -13.94
N LYS A 161 4.93 8.72 -14.56
CA LYS A 161 3.80 7.85 -14.31
C LYS A 161 4.30 6.52 -13.76
N TYR A 162 3.72 6.11 -12.65
CA TYR A 162 3.94 4.84 -11.99
C TYR A 162 2.64 4.05 -12.11
N THR A 163 2.67 2.91 -12.78
CA THR A 163 1.46 2.13 -13.04
C THR A 163 1.58 0.74 -12.46
N GLU A 164 0.57 0.34 -11.70
CA GLU A 164 0.37 -1.02 -11.24
C GLU A 164 -0.88 -1.59 -11.90
N LYS A 165 -0.77 -2.78 -12.49
CA LYS A 165 -1.85 -3.44 -13.21
C LYS A 165 -2.43 -4.58 -12.37
N ALA A 166 -3.74 -4.82 -12.53
CA ALA A 166 -4.45 -5.92 -11.88
C ALA A 166 -4.28 -6.01 -10.35
N LEU A 167 -4.24 -4.88 -9.65
CA LEU A 167 -4.23 -4.90 -8.19
C LEU A 167 -5.52 -5.55 -7.69
N ALA A 168 -5.41 -6.69 -7.01
CA ALA A 168 -6.55 -7.51 -6.58
C ALA A 168 -7.39 -6.83 -5.50
N PRO A 169 -8.66 -7.26 -5.29
CA PRO A 169 -9.47 -6.88 -4.16
C PRO A 169 -8.77 -7.11 -2.82
N GLY A 170 -8.68 -6.07 -1.98
CA GLY A 170 -8.03 -6.15 -0.68
C GLY A 170 -6.50 -6.17 -0.72
N GLU A 171 -5.90 -6.03 -1.88
CA GLU A 171 -4.45 -5.98 -2.05
C GLU A 171 -3.92 -4.55 -1.95
N SER A 172 -2.68 -4.44 -1.49
CA SER A 172 -1.91 -3.20 -1.51
C SER A 172 -0.64 -3.38 -2.32
N TYR A 173 -0.17 -2.29 -2.91
CA TYR A 173 1.14 -2.20 -3.54
C TYR A 173 1.83 -0.90 -3.15
N THR A 174 3.16 -0.91 -3.03
CA THR A 174 3.95 0.24 -2.61
C THR A 174 4.97 0.60 -3.68
N PHE A 175 4.76 1.72 -4.39
CA PHE A 175 5.72 2.27 -5.35
C PHE A 175 6.78 3.11 -4.65
N PHE A 176 7.94 3.20 -5.27
CA PHE A 176 8.90 4.26 -5.03
C PHE A 176 8.65 5.43 -5.97
N VAL A 177 8.61 6.65 -5.43
CA VAL A 177 8.43 7.89 -6.19
C VAL A 177 9.59 8.82 -5.86
N TYR A 178 10.35 9.17 -6.87
CA TYR A 178 11.42 10.15 -6.77
C TYR A 178 10.94 11.52 -7.23
N SER A 179 11.23 12.57 -6.45
CA SER A 179 10.95 13.97 -6.80
C SER A 179 12.26 14.71 -7.05
N CYS A 180 12.34 15.43 -8.16
CA CYS A 180 13.51 16.25 -8.50
C CYS A 180 13.42 17.66 -7.92
N MET A 181 12.21 18.10 -7.55
CA MET A 181 11.92 19.48 -7.15
C MET A 181 11.11 19.52 -5.86
N PRO A 182 11.23 20.60 -5.07
CA PRO A 182 10.45 20.76 -3.84
C PRO A 182 8.95 20.94 -4.09
N ASP A 183 8.59 21.57 -5.21
CA ASP A 183 7.20 21.76 -5.62
C ASP A 183 6.75 20.60 -6.49
N SER A 184 5.73 19.88 -6.05
CA SER A 184 5.17 18.75 -6.79
C SER A 184 3.65 18.70 -6.71
N LYS A 185 3.02 18.16 -7.75
CA LYS A 185 1.58 17.84 -7.80
C LYS A 185 1.40 16.37 -8.12
N ASN A 186 0.46 15.74 -7.44
CA ASN A 186 0.21 14.31 -7.57
C ASN A 186 -1.24 14.06 -7.97
N SER A 187 -1.45 13.10 -8.85
CA SER A 187 -2.78 12.62 -9.22
C SER A 187 -2.82 11.09 -9.30
N VAL A 188 -4.00 10.52 -9.08
CA VAL A 188 -4.24 9.09 -9.21
C VAL A 188 -5.37 8.89 -10.21
N SER A 189 -5.18 7.98 -11.16
CA SER A 189 -6.23 7.42 -11.99
C SER A 189 -6.40 5.94 -11.70
N VAL A 190 -7.65 5.48 -11.72
CA VAL A 190 -8.02 4.09 -11.43
C VAL A 190 -8.99 3.65 -12.50
N THR A 191 -8.70 2.52 -13.12
CA THR A 191 -9.57 1.86 -14.09
C THR A 191 -9.76 0.39 -13.72
N LYS A 192 -10.89 -0.21 -14.11
CA LYS A 192 -11.05 -1.66 -13.98
C LYS A 192 -10.01 -2.35 -14.86
N SER A 193 -9.29 -3.31 -14.30
CA SER A 193 -8.25 -4.02 -15.03
C SER A 193 -8.84 -4.97 -16.06
N LYS A 194 -8.15 -5.11 -17.18
CA LYS A 194 -8.36 -6.18 -18.15
C LYS A 194 -7.45 -7.38 -17.90
N TYR A 195 -6.49 -7.25 -17.01
CA TYR A 195 -5.59 -8.31 -16.58
C TYR A 195 -6.15 -8.97 -15.31
N GLN A 196 -5.60 -10.11 -14.96
CA GLN A 196 -5.95 -10.86 -13.76
C GLN A 196 -4.74 -10.92 -12.83
N SER A 197 -4.93 -10.57 -11.58
CA SER A 197 -3.91 -10.71 -10.53
C SER A 197 -3.56 -12.18 -10.29
N VAL A 198 -2.33 -12.42 -9.89
CA VAL A 198 -1.83 -13.73 -9.47
C VAL A 198 -1.65 -13.76 -7.97
N LEU A 199 -2.06 -14.85 -7.32
CA LEU A 199 -1.92 -15.02 -5.89
C LEU A 199 -0.43 -15.13 -5.50
N GLU A 200 -0.02 -14.46 -4.43
CA GLU A 200 1.37 -14.47 -3.92
C GLU A 200 1.94 -15.87 -3.64
N ASN A 201 1.08 -16.89 -3.43
CA ASN A 201 1.54 -18.26 -3.21
C ASN A 201 2.07 -18.94 -4.46
N ASP A 202 1.64 -18.47 -5.63
CA ASP A 202 1.99 -19.04 -6.93
C ASP A 202 3.19 -18.32 -7.56
N VAL A 203 3.65 -17.24 -6.93
CA VAL A 203 4.80 -16.47 -7.38
C VAL A 203 5.70 -16.16 -6.18
N TYR A 204 6.98 -16.34 -6.37
CA TYR A 204 7.99 -16.03 -5.36
C TYR A 204 9.07 -15.15 -5.95
N THR A 205 9.48 -14.12 -5.20
CA THR A 205 10.63 -13.29 -5.52
C THR A 205 11.56 -13.16 -4.32
N ALA A 206 12.87 -13.17 -4.57
CA ALA A 206 13.90 -12.97 -3.56
C ALA A 206 15.09 -12.23 -4.14
N VAL A 207 15.88 -11.62 -3.27
CA VAL A 207 17.23 -11.15 -3.67
C VAL A 207 18.12 -12.38 -3.80
N GLY A 208 18.49 -12.73 -5.03
CA GLY A 208 19.31 -13.91 -5.34
C GLY A 208 20.78 -13.66 -5.05
N THR A 209 21.40 -12.68 -5.71
CA THR A 209 22.76 -12.24 -5.46
C THR A 209 22.84 -10.73 -5.37
N PHE A 210 23.81 -10.27 -4.59
CA PHE A 210 24.02 -8.85 -4.36
C PHE A 210 25.50 -8.56 -4.20
N ASN A 211 26.01 -7.57 -4.92
CA ASN A 211 27.35 -7.01 -4.78
C ASN A 211 27.35 -5.51 -5.10
N GLN A 212 28.53 -4.89 -5.11
CA GLN A 212 28.67 -3.45 -5.39
C GLN A 212 28.20 -3.04 -6.80
N LEU A 213 28.30 -3.95 -7.78
CA LEU A 213 28.01 -3.65 -9.18
C LEU A 213 26.57 -3.97 -9.56
N GLN A 214 26.00 -5.02 -8.98
CA GLN A 214 24.69 -5.52 -9.39
C GLN A 214 23.89 -6.15 -8.23
N THR A 215 22.58 -6.14 -8.40
CA THR A 215 21.61 -6.86 -7.59
C THR A 215 20.77 -7.74 -8.50
N SER A 216 20.66 -9.02 -8.19
CA SER A 216 19.78 -9.91 -8.92
C SER A 216 18.58 -10.34 -8.07
N PHE A 217 17.45 -10.51 -8.74
CA PHE A 217 16.20 -11.01 -8.15
C PHE A 217 15.88 -12.37 -8.76
N ASP A 218 15.75 -13.38 -7.91
CA ASP A 218 15.19 -14.66 -8.30
C ASP A 218 13.66 -14.56 -8.33
N CYS A 219 13.08 -14.86 -9.49
CA CYS A 219 11.63 -14.84 -9.70
C CYS A 219 11.18 -16.24 -10.12
N ILE A 220 10.18 -16.77 -9.43
CA ILE A 220 9.62 -18.10 -9.68
C ILE A 220 8.14 -17.95 -9.99
N ASN A 221 7.70 -18.53 -11.11
CA ASN A 221 6.32 -18.65 -11.53
C ASN A 221 5.89 -20.11 -11.43
N ASN A 222 5.03 -20.44 -10.49
CA ASN A 222 4.47 -21.80 -10.33
C ASN A 222 3.09 -21.93 -10.99
N THR A 223 2.63 -20.94 -11.76
CA THR A 223 1.37 -20.99 -12.48
C THR A 223 1.55 -21.61 -13.86
N ASN A 224 0.44 -22.04 -14.47
CA ASN A 224 0.40 -22.51 -15.85
C ASN A 224 0.32 -21.37 -16.89
N ASP A 225 0.34 -20.13 -16.44
CA ASP A 225 0.21 -18.94 -17.28
C ASP A 225 1.53 -18.18 -17.37
N LYS A 226 1.72 -17.45 -18.48
CA LYS A 226 2.74 -16.43 -18.58
C LYS A 226 2.33 -15.23 -17.71
N ILE A 227 3.20 -14.80 -16.81
CA ILE A 227 2.94 -13.69 -15.90
C ILE A 227 3.94 -12.55 -16.09
N THR A 228 3.54 -11.38 -15.66
CA THR A 228 4.44 -10.24 -15.46
C THR A 228 4.58 -9.97 -13.97
N VAL A 229 5.82 -9.77 -13.51
CA VAL A 229 6.16 -9.45 -12.12
C VAL A 229 6.80 -8.07 -12.07
N LYS A 230 6.41 -7.27 -11.08
CA LYS A 230 7.04 -5.98 -10.74
C LYS A 230 7.49 -6.00 -9.30
N ILE A 231 8.68 -5.46 -9.03
CA ILE A 231 9.32 -5.51 -7.72
C ILE A 231 9.73 -4.10 -7.32
N SER A 232 9.26 -3.64 -6.16
CA SER A 232 9.77 -2.44 -5.48
C SER A 232 10.84 -2.84 -4.46
N TYR A 233 11.98 -2.18 -4.48
CA TYR A 233 13.11 -2.52 -3.62
C TYR A 233 13.80 -1.29 -3.02
N ALA A 234 14.49 -1.50 -1.91
CA ALA A 234 15.34 -0.52 -1.26
C ALA A 234 16.77 -1.03 -1.13
N LYS A 235 17.75 -0.19 -1.45
CA LYS A 235 19.18 -0.42 -1.20
C LYS A 235 19.54 0.25 0.12
N LEU A 236 20.14 -0.53 1.03
CA LEU A 236 20.39 -0.12 2.41
C LEU A 236 21.89 0.09 2.67
N ASP A 237 22.21 1.05 3.54
CA ASP A 237 23.55 1.19 4.12
C ASP A 237 23.82 0.16 5.24
N LYS A 238 25.02 0.20 5.81
CA LYS A 238 25.43 -0.68 6.92
C LYS A 238 24.58 -0.55 8.19
N ASN A 239 23.82 0.54 8.33
CA ASN A 239 22.93 0.78 9.46
C ASN A 239 21.46 0.38 9.16
N GLY A 240 21.20 -0.19 7.98
CA GLY A 240 19.86 -0.54 7.52
C GLY A 240 19.04 0.67 7.06
N LYS A 241 19.69 1.82 6.80
CA LYS A 241 19.08 3.04 6.30
C LYS A 241 19.00 3.01 4.78
N ILE A 242 17.94 3.57 4.21
CA ILE A 242 17.76 3.63 2.75
C ILE A 242 18.78 4.59 2.15
N ASN A 243 19.62 4.08 1.23
CA ASN A 243 20.50 4.88 0.40
C ASN A 243 19.85 5.25 -0.93
N SER A 244 19.14 4.30 -1.53
CA SER A 244 18.38 4.50 -2.75
C SER A 244 17.26 3.47 -2.84
N CYS A 245 16.31 3.73 -3.70
CA CYS A 245 15.15 2.88 -3.96
C CYS A 245 14.96 2.72 -5.46
N GLY A 246 14.15 1.76 -5.84
CA GLY A 246 13.75 1.60 -7.23
C GLY A 246 12.63 0.59 -7.39
N GLU A 247 12.18 0.50 -8.62
CA GLU A 247 11.29 -0.55 -9.11
C GLU A 247 11.97 -1.23 -10.29
N THR A 248 11.70 -2.52 -10.48
CA THR A 248 12.09 -3.20 -11.71
C THR A 248 11.20 -2.71 -12.85
N GLU A 249 11.68 -2.83 -14.08
CA GLU A 249 10.79 -2.92 -15.23
C GLU A 249 9.91 -4.16 -15.09
N ASP A 250 8.91 -4.28 -15.96
CA ASP A 250 8.05 -5.46 -16.02
C ASP A 250 8.89 -6.71 -16.35
N VAL A 251 9.01 -7.65 -15.40
CA VAL A 251 9.73 -8.92 -15.58
C VAL A 251 8.75 -9.97 -16.05
N VAL A 252 8.91 -10.45 -17.28
CA VAL A 252 8.01 -11.45 -17.88
C VAL A 252 8.53 -12.86 -17.62
N LEU A 253 7.72 -13.70 -16.97
CA LEU A 253 8.05 -15.09 -16.62
C LEU A 253 7.15 -16.06 -17.39
N PRO A 254 7.70 -17.01 -18.15
CA PRO A 254 6.92 -18.12 -18.71
C PRO A 254 6.24 -18.96 -17.62
N ALA A 255 5.24 -19.75 -18.01
CA ALA A 255 4.60 -20.72 -17.13
C ALA A 255 5.62 -21.69 -16.51
N ASN A 256 5.43 -22.04 -15.22
CA ASN A 256 6.25 -23.01 -14.49
C ASN A 256 7.77 -22.76 -14.64
N SER A 257 8.20 -21.51 -14.57
CA SER A 257 9.58 -21.12 -14.81
C SER A 257 10.23 -20.43 -13.62
N ARG A 258 11.57 -20.46 -13.62
CA ARG A 258 12.42 -19.66 -12.74
C ARG A 258 13.35 -18.82 -13.58
N GLN A 259 13.45 -17.54 -13.28
CA GLN A 259 14.36 -16.61 -13.95
C GLN A 259 15.07 -15.70 -12.93
N ASN A 260 16.30 -15.32 -13.27
CA ASN A 260 17.06 -14.33 -12.54
C ASN A 260 17.05 -13.01 -13.32
N TYR A 261 16.59 -11.95 -12.67
CA TYR A 261 16.56 -10.60 -13.22
C TYR A 261 17.61 -9.74 -12.51
N THR A 262 18.51 -9.09 -13.26
CA THR A 262 19.62 -8.33 -12.71
C THR A 262 19.51 -6.85 -13.05
N ILE A 263 19.73 -6.00 -12.03
CA ILE A 263 19.85 -4.55 -12.16
C ILE A 263 21.26 -4.10 -11.79
N LEU A 264 21.73 -3.03 -12.41
CA LEU A 264 23.03 -2.43 -12.08
C LEU A 264 22.89 -1.47 -10.88
N ASN A 265 23.91 -1.48 -10.01
CA ASN A 265 23.97 -0.63 -8.82
C ASN A 265 24.77 0.64 -9.11
N TYR A 266 24.28 1.50 -10.01
CA TYR A 266 24.97 2.75 -10.35
C TYR A 266 25.16 3.65 -9.13
N GLY A 267 26.41 4.05 -8.87
CA GLY A 267 26.75 5.15 -7.95
C GLY A 267 26.64 4.85 -6.45
N PHE A 268 26.19 3.67 -6.03
CA PHE A 268 26.08 3.31 -4.63
C PHE A 268 26.55 1.88 -4.37
N CYS A 269 27.35 1.72 -3.31
CA CYS A 269 27.72 0.41 -2.78
C CYS A 269 26.79 0.08 -1.60
N PRO A 270 25.59 -0.51 -1.83
CA PRO A 270 24.72 -0.84 -0.73
C PRO A 270 25.31 -1.97 0.12
N SER A 271 25.00 -1.98 1.41
CA SER A 271 25.38 -3.08 2.30
C SER A 271 24.31 -4.18 2.30
N ASN A 272 23.11 -3.88 1.83
CA ASN A 272 22.01 -4.84 1.70
C ASN A 272 20.93 -4.31 0.74
N VAL A 273 20.14 -5.25 0.18
CA VAL A 273 18.97 -4.92 -0.64
C VAL A 273 17.76 -5.63 -0.07
N LYS A 274 16.66 -4.89 0.10
CA LYS A 274 15.39 -5.41 0.62
C LYS A 274 14.29 -5.22 -0.42
N ILE A 275 13.55 -6.29 -0.71
CA ILE A 275 12.28 -6.19 -1.45
C ILE A 275 11.25 -5.52 -0.51
N VAL A 276 10.70 -4.41 -0.96
CA VAL A 276 9.65 -3.66 -0.25
C VAL A 276 8.29 -4.24 -0.56
N ASP A 277 8.03 -4.44 -1.86
CA ASP A 277 6.79 -5.02 -2.34
C ASP A 277 7.01 -5.71 -3.68
N PHE A 278 6.14 -6.64 -4.04
CA PHE A 278 6.07 -7.19 -5.38
C PHE A 278 4.63 -7.50 -5.74
N HIS A 279 4.33 -7.47 -7.02
CA HIS A 279 3.03 -7.81 -7.57
C HIS A 279 3.18 -8.59 -8.87
N ALA A 280 2.23 -9.48 -9.15
CA ALA A 280 2.22 -10.27 -10.36
C ALA A 280 0.82 -10.35 -10.99
N TYR A 281 0.78 -10.37 -12.32
CA TYR A 281 -0.46 -10.50 -13.07
C TYR A 281 -0.26 -11.31 -14.35
N ILE A 282 -1.35 -11.98 -14.83
CA ILE A 282 -1.34 -12.76 -16.05
C ILE A 282 -1.25 -11.82 -17.25
N THR A 283 -0.28 -12.09 -18.11
CA THR A 283 -0.10 -11.40 -19.40
C THR A 283 -0.71 -12.30 -20.50
N LYS A 284 -1.84 -11.88 -21.04
CA LYS A 284 -2.44 -12.56 -22.19
C LYS A 284 -1.65 -12.32 -23.46
#